data_baebcf7c71498df1275f139c2da4cc26
#
_entry.id   baebcf7c71498df1275f139c2da4cc26
#
_cell.length_a   1.000
_cell.length_b   1.000
_cell.length_c   1.000
_cell.angle_alpha   90.00
_cell.angle_beta   90.00
_cell.angle_gamma   90.00
#
_symmetry.space_group_name_H-M   'P 1'
#
loop_
_entity.id
_entity.type
_entity.pdbx_description
1 polymer ?
#
loop_
_entity_poly.entity_id
_entity_poly.type
_entity_poly.pdbx_seq_one_letter_code
_entity_poly.pdbx_strand_id
1 'polypeptide(L)'
;MNILLVDEINRATPRTQSALLEAMQEQQVTVDGITYQLPRPFLVLATENPIEYEGTFPLPEAQLDRFLMRLSMGYPSQADESLLLNQLRREHPIKFLQPIEESTPLAELQRQVWEIHVDDSLHDYIVRLANATRTNSELSLGASPRASLALFRASQAYAAIKGRDHVIPDDIQHLAPSILTHRLILSPESELLGRSIQAVLQ
;
A
#
# COMPACT_ATOMS: atom_id res chain seq x y z
N MET A 1 -14.42 -3.58 14.38
CA MET A 1 -13.88 -4.13 13.12
C MET A 1 -12.50 -3.54 12.92
N ASN A 2 -11.48 -4.40 12.73
CA ASN A 2 -10.08 -3.98 12.61
C ASN A 2 -9.57 -3.94 11.17
N ILE A 3 -10.22 -4.71 10.28
CA ILE A 3 -9.85 -4.79 8.87
C ILE A 3 -11.09 -4.45 8.05
N LEU A 4 -10.95 -3.51 7.14
CA LEU A 4 -11.98 -3.10 6.18
C LEU A 4 -11.49 -3.43 4.77
N LEU A 5 -12.22 -4.30 4.08
CA LEU A 5 -12.03 -4.55 2.65
C LEU A 5 -13.02 -3.70 1.86
N VAL A 6 -12.50 -2.89 0.96
CA VAL A 6 -13.28 -2.02 0.06
C VAL A 6 -13.03 -2.49 -1.36
N ASP A 7 -14.02 -3.13 -1.94
CA ASP A 7 -13.93 -3.60 -3.33
C ASP A 7 -14.30 -2.47 -4.29
N GLU A 8 -13.52 -2.31 -5.37
CA GLU A 8 -13.68 -1.30 -6.41
C GLU A 8 -13.90 0.14 -5.86
N ILE A 9 -12.94 0.62 -5.07
CA ILE A 9 -13.02 1.95 -4.44
C ILE A 9 -13.24 3.08 -5.46
N ASN A 10 -12.77 2.92 -6.69
CA ASN A 10 -12.97 3.85 -7.79
C ASN A 10 -14.43 3.93 -8.29
N ARG A 11 -15.31 3.04 -7.87
CA ARG A 11 -16.78 3.13 -8.09
C ARG A 11 -17.52 3.85 -6.96
N ALA A 12 -16.88 4.00 -5.81
CA ALA A 12 -17.46 4.76 -4.71
C ALA A 12 -17.50 6.26 -5.04
N THR A 13 -18.56 6.94 -4.57
CA THR A 13 -18.65 8.39 -4.74
C THR A 13 -17.51 9.12 -4.03
N PRO A 14 -17.11 10.33 -4.47
CA PRO A 14 -16.05 11.11 -3.80
C PRO A 14 -16.31 11.35 -2.30
N ARG A 15 -17.58 11.45 -1.90
CA ARG A 15 -17.95 11.58 -0.48
C ARG A 15 -17.61 10.31 0.31
N THR A 16 -17.89 9.14 -0.25
CA THR A 16 -17.57 7.85 0.36
C THR A 16 -16.05 7.66 0.44
N GLN A 17 -15.33 7.98 -0.64
CA GLN A 17 -13.88 7.94 -0.67
C GLN A 17 -13.27 8.83 0.43
N SER A 18 -13.78 10.06 0.59
CA SER A 18 -13.30 10.99 1.61
C SER A 18 -13.52 10.47 3.03
N ALA A 19 -14.68 9.86 3.31
CA ALA A 19 -14.95 9.25 4.63
C ALA A 19 -14.01 8.09 4.93
N LEU A 20 -13.69 7.26 3.92
CA LEU A 20 -12.71 6.18 4.07
C LEU A 20 -11.31 6.72 4.37
N LEU A 21 -10.91 7.81 3.70
CA LEU A 21 -9.61 8.43 3.92
C LEU A 21 -9.48 9.07 5.30
N GLU A 22 -10.58 9.62 5.87
CA GLU A 22 -10.63 10.03 7.27
C GLU A 22 -10.35 8.83 8.19
N ALA A 23 -11.07 7.72 7.98
CA ALA A 23 -10.89 6.50 8.76
C ALA A 23 -9.44 5.98 8.73
N MET A 24 -8.78 6.03 7.56
CA MET A 24 -7.39 5.58 7.40
C MET A 24 -6.39 6.48 8.12
N GLN A 25 -6.56 7.80 8.08
CA GLN A 25 -5.59 8.74 8.62
C GLN A 25 -5.78 9.02 10.10
N GLU A 26 -7.03 9.34 10.45
CA GLU A 26 -7.37 9.82 11.78
C GLU A 26 -7.79 8.68 12.70
N GLN A 27 -7.93 7.45 12.14
CA GLN A 27 -8.43 6.27 12.86
C GLN A 27 -9.76 6.54 13.58
N GLN A 28 -10.62 7.32 12.93
CA GLN A 28 -11.94 7.69 13.41
C GLN A 28 -12.93 7.79 12.25
N VAL A 29 -14.20 7.77 12.56
CA VAL A 29 -15.28 8.08 11.62
C VAL A 29 -16.23 9.08 12.26
N THR A 30 -16.69 10.05 11.48
CA THR A 30 -17.66 11.05 11.92
C THR A 30 -19.00 10.80 11.24
N VAL A 31 -20.03 10.51 12.05
CA VAL A 31 -21.41 10.26 11.59
C VAL A 31 -22.33 11.25 12.33
N ASP A 32 -23.11 12.01 11.59
CA ASP A 32 -24.05 12.99 12.14
C ASP A 32 -23.45 13.95 13.18
N GLY A 33 -22.19 14.36 12.94
CA GLY A 33 -21.45 15.26 13.83
C GLY A 33 -20.85 14.60 15.07
N ILE A 34 -21.01 13.30 15.24
CA ILE A 34 -20.42 12.53 16.33
C ILE A 34 -19.21 11.74 15.80
N THR A 35 -18.06 11.91 16.46
CA THR A 35 -16.81 11.21 16.11
C THR A 35 -16.65 9.94 16.93
N TYR A 36 -16.45 8.84 16.25
CA TYR A 36 -16.20 7.52 16.82
C TYR A 36 -14.77 7.08 16.52
N GLN A 37 -14.00 6.74 17.56
CA GLN A 37 -12.65 6.19 17.40
C GLN A 37 -12.72 4.75 16.87
N LEU A 38 -11.84 4.42 15.94
CA LEU A 38 -11.70 3.06 15.42
C LEU A 38 -10.76 2.22 16.31
N PRO A 39 -10.99 0.90 16.40
CA PRO A 39 -10.12 0.02 17.16
C PRO A 39 -8.73 -0.04 16.52
N ARG A 40 -7.71 -0.24 17.36
CA ARG A 40 -6.32 -0.43 16.89
C ARG A 40 -5.93 -1.90 16.99
N PRO A 41 -5.17 -2.44 16.03
CA PRO A 41 -4.83 -1.83 14.74
C PRO A 41 -6.04 -1.74 13.81
N PHE A 42 -6.07 -0.74 12.92
CA PHE A 42 -7.06 -0.61 11.86
C PHE A 42 -6.37 -0.61 10.49
N LEU A 43 -6.81 -1.49 9.60
CA LEU A 43 -6.24 -1.68 8.26
C LEU A 43 -7.35 -1.56 7.20
N VAL A 44 -7.06 -0.83 6.14
CA VAL A 44 -7.91 -0.77 4.95
C VAL A 44 -7.20 -1.46 3.79
N LEU A 45 -7.89 -2.39 3.18
CA LEU A 45 -7.53 -3.01 1.91
C LEU A 45 -8.52 -2.54 0.87
N ALA A 46 -8.06 -1.86 -0.17
CA ALA A 46 -8.92 -1.40 -1.25
C ALA A 46 -8.48 -2.00 -2.58
N THR A 47 -9.44 -2.38 -3.44
CA THR A 47 -9.16 -2.80 -4.80
C THR A 47 -9.56 -1.70 -5.78
N GLU A 48 -8.87 -1.62 -6.90
CA GLU A 48 -9.23 -0.85 -8.08
C GLU A 48 -9.32 -1.77 -9.29
N ASN A 49 -10.36 -1.60 -10.10
CA ASN A 49 -10.45 -2.27 -11.39
C ASN A 49 -10.03 -1.28 -12.48
N PRO A 50 -8.84 -1.46 -13.12
CA PRO A 50 -8.32 -0.49 -14.09
C PRO A 50 -9.00 -0.56 -15.45
N ILE A 51 -9.83 -1.59 -15.72
CA ILE A 51 -10.38 -1.85 -17.07
C ILE A 51 -11.68 -1.09 -17.31
N GLU A 52 -12.38 -0.65 -16.26
CA GLU A 52 -13.67 0.02 -16.38
C GLU A 52 -13.52 1.53 -16.24
N TYR A 53 -13.83 2.25 -17.34
CA TYR A 53 -13.78 3.72 -17.40
C TYR A 53 -15.14 4.40 -17.17
N GLU A 54 -16.26 3.71 -17.49
CA GLU A 54 -17.60 4.31 -17.33
C GLU A 54 -18.10 4.18 -15.88
N GLY A 55 -18.55 5.29 -15.30
CA GLY A 55 -19.12 5.35 -13.96
C GLY A 55 -18.09 5.24 -12.82
N THR A 56 -16.80 5.47 -13.10
CA THR A 56 -15.77 5.48 -12.09
C THR A 56 -15.38 6.90 -11.66
N PHE A 57 -14.94 7.02 -10.41
CA PHE A 57 -14.35 8.23 -9.83
C PHE A 57 -12.92 7.91 -9.43
N PRO A 58 -11.93 8.14 -10.31
CA PRO A 58 -10.52 7.86 -9.97
C PRO A 58 -10.12 8.66 -8.74
N LEU A 59 -9.31 8.02 -7.87
CA LEU A 59 -8.78 8.72 -6.71
C LEU A 59 -7.73 9.74 -7.17
N PRO A 60 -7.84 11.01 -6.74
CA PRO A 60 -6.78 11.99 -6.94
C PRO A 60 -5.46 11.54 -6.30
N GLU A 61 -4.33 12.00 -6.84
CA GLU A 61 -2.98 11.64 -6.40
C GLU A 61 -2.77 11.89 -4.89
N ALA A 62 -3.29 13.01 -4.38
CA ALA A 62 -3.22 13.34 -2.95
C ALA A 62 -3.97 12.35 -2.06
N GLN A 63 -4.93 11.61 -2.61
CA GLN A 63 -5.65 10.54 -1.93
C GLN A 63 -4.90 9.20 -2.05
N LEU A 64 -4.33 8.91 -3.21
CA LEU A 64 -3.49 7.73 -3.42
C LEU A 64 -2.25 7.74 -2.52
N ASP A 65 -1.64 8.90 -2.29
CA ASP A 65 -0.49 9.06 -1.37
C ASP A 65 -0.78 8.63 0.08
N ARG A 66 -2.05 8.47 0.46
CA ARG A 66 -2.46 8.01 1.80
C ARG A 66 -2.39 6.49 1.97
N PHE A 67 -2.42 5.73 0.88
CA PHE A 67 -2.23 4.29 0.93
C PHE A 67 -0.75 3.95 1.14
N LEU A 68 -0.47 3.00 2.04
CA LEU A 68 0.90 2.60 2.36
C LEU A 68 1.63 2.07 1.12
N MET A 69 1.00 1.16 0.39
CA MET A 69 1.57 0.53 -0.80
C MET A 69 0.48 0.13 -1.80
N ARG A 70 0.90 -0.01 -3.05
CA ARG A 70 0.09 -0.55 -4.14
C ARG A 70 0.69 -1.86 -4.61
N LEU A 71 -0.17 -2.88 -4.72
CA LEU A 71 0.20 -4.20 -5.17
C LEU A 71 -0.55 -4.53 -6.47
N SER A 72 0.12 -5.23 -7.37
CA SER A 72 -0.51 -5.81 -8.57
C SER A 72 -0.58 -7.31 -8.41
N MET A 73 -1.80 -7.86 -8.52
CA MET A 73 -2.00 -9.32 -8.38
C MET A 73 -1.61 -10.09 -9.63
N GLY A 74 -1.69 -9.45 -10.81
CA GLY A 74 -1.49 -10.13 -12.08
C GLY A 74 -2.53 -11.23 -12.34
N TYR A 75 -2.23 -12.10 -13.30
CA TYR A 75 -3.02 -13.31 -13.56
C TYR A 75 -2.37 -14.52 -12.89
N PRO A 76 -3.17 -15.52 -12.46
CA PRO A 76 -2.63 -16.78 -11.96
C PRO A 76 -1.88 -17.53 -13.07
N SER A 77 -0.96 -18.40 -12.69
CA SER A 77 -0.38 -19.35 -13.66
C SER A 77 -1.44 -20.35 -14.13
N GLN A 78 -1.22 -20.98 -15.29
CA GLN A 78 -2.12 -22.02 -15.80
C GLN A 78 -2.34 -23.16 -14.80
N ALA A 79 -1.31 -23.51 -14.03
CA ALA A 79 -1.39 -24.55 -13.01
C ALA A 79 -2.25 -24.09 -11.82
N ASP A 80 -2.09 -22.84 -11.36
CA ASP A 80 -2.89 -22.27 -10.27
C ASP A 80 -4.34 -22.09 -10.68
N GLU A 81 -4.60 -21.69 -11.92
CA GLU A 81 -5.97 -21.57 -12.45
C GLU A 81 -6.66 -22.93 -12.51
N SER A 82 -5.96 -23.98 -12.97
CA SER A 82 -6.46 -25.35 -12.93
C SER A 82 -6.75 -25.83 -11.51
N LEU A 83 -5.88 -25.50 -10.55
CA LEU A 83 -6.06 -25.83 -9.15
C LEU A 83 -7.29 -25.10 -8.57
N LEU A 84 -7.47 -23.82 -8.90
CA LEU A 84 -8.62 -23.02 -8.49
C LEU A 84 -9.94 -23.67 -8.95
N LEU A 85 -10.03 -24.07 -10.23
CA LEU A 85 -11.21 -24.74 -10.80
C LEU A 85 -11.52 -26.04 -10.05
N ASN A 86 -10.50 -26.81 -9.69
CA ASN A 86 -10.67 -28.06 -8.93
C ASN A 86 -11.14 -27.80 -7.50
N GLN A 87 -10.59 -26.79 -6.82
CA GLN A 87 -10.95 -26.45 -5.43
C GLN A 87 -12.37 -25.89 -5.33
N LEU A 88 -12.77 -25.03 -6.28
CA LEU A 88 -14.10 -24.42 -6.30
C LEU A 88 -15.22 -25.36 -6.78
N ARG A 89 -14.88 -26.58 -7.21
CA ARG A 89 -15.83 -27.53 -7.80
C ARG A 89 -17.00 -27.91 -6.86
N ARG A 90 -16.79 -27.93 -5.54
CA ARG A 90 -17.79 -28.35 -4.56
C ARG A 90 -18.14 -27.24 -3.58
N GLU A 91 -17.15 -26.66 -2.93
CA GLU A 91 -17.35 -25.62 -1.92
C GLU A 91 -16.23 -24.57 -1.96
N HIS A 92 -16.58 -23.34 -1.61
CA HIS A 92 -15.60 -22.26 -1.57
C HIS A 92 -14.65 -22.45 -0.39
N PRO A 93 -13.30 -22.38 -0.60
CA PRO A 93 -12.31 -22.63 0.45
C PRO A 93 -12.45 -21.76 1.69
N ILE A 94 -13.04 -20.57 1.57
CA ILE A 94 -13.26 -19.64 2.69
C ILE A 94 -14.08 -20.27 3.83
N LYS A 95 -14.93 -21.28 3.53
CA LYS A 95 -15.72 -21.97 4.54
C LYS A 95 -14.87 -22.82 5.50
N PHE A 96 -13.66 -23.18 5.09
CA PHE A 96 -12.76 -24.04 5.85
C PHE A 96 -11.67 -23.25 6.57
N LEU A 97 -11.63 -21.91 6.42
CA LEU A 97 -10.70 -21.07 7.15
C LEU A 97 -11.01 -21.14 8.65
N GLN A 98 -9.98 -21.39 9.43
CA GLN A 98 -10.06 -21.35 10.88
C GLN A 98 -9.38 -20.08 11.38
N PRO A 99 -9.83 -19.49 12.50
CA PRO A 99 -9.11 -18.42 13.15
C PRO A 99 -7.68 -18.87 13.49
N ILE A 100 -6.72 -17.97 13.33
CA ILE A 100 -5.36 -18.20 13.81
C ILE A 100 -5.40 -17.97 15.31
N GLU A 101 -4.96 -18.97 16.11
CA GLU A 101 -4.72 -18.80 17.55
C GLU A 101 -3.49 -17.91 17.71
N GLU A 102 -3.71 -16.67 18.10
CA GLU A 102 -2.62 -15.71 18.31
C GLU A 102 -1.99 -15.93 19.69
N SER A 103 -0.73 -16.28 19.70
CA SER A 103 0.08 -16.28 20.93
C SER A 103 0.49 -14.85 21.34
N THR A 104 0.54 -13.93 20.38
CA THR A 104 0.95 -12.54 20.61
C THR A 104 -0.05 -11.58 19.92
N PRO A 105 -0.63 -10.59 20.66
CA PRO A 105 -1.51 -9.60 20.07
C PRO A 105 -0.82 -8.80 18.94
N LEU A 106 -1.52 -8.55 17.84
CA LEU A 106 -0.98 -7.82 16.70
C LEU A 106 -0.43 -6.43 17.07
N ALA A 107 -1.05 -5.75 18.04
CA ALA A 107 -0.55 -4.48 18.55
C ALA A 107 0.84 -4.59 19.23
N GLU A 108 1.13 -5.72 19.86
CA GLU A 108 2.45 -5.99 20.43
C GLU A 108 3.49 -6.23 19.33
N LEU A 109 3.14 -7.01 18.31
CA LEU A 109 4.00 -7.20 17.14
C LEU A 109 4.31 -5.88 16.43
N GLN A 110 3.33 -4.99 16.30
CA GLN A 110 3.56 -3.65 15.72
C GLN A 110 4.55 -2.82 16.54
N ARG A 111 4.53 -2.91 17.88
CA ARG A 111 5.51 -2.22 18.72
C ARG A 111 6.91 -2.78 18.52
N GLN A 112 7.06 -4.09 18.48
CA GLN A 112 8.35 -4.75 18.22
C GLN A 112 8.93 -4.37 16.86
N VAL A 113 8.09 -4.23 15.82
CA VAL A 113 8.53 -3.74 14.50
C VAL A 113 9.14 -2.34 14.58
N TRP A 114 8.63 -1.46 15.44
CA TRP A 114 9.19 -0.11 15.59
C TRP A 114 10.56 -0.08 16.26
N GLU A 115 10.95 -1.15 16.97
CA GLU A 115 12.25 -1.30 17.62
C GLU A 115 13.32 -1.84 16.65
N ILE A 116 12.93 -2.30 15.45
CA ILE A 116 13.87 -2.74 14.41
C ILE A 116 14.80 -1.58 14.05
N HIS A 117 16.10 -1.82 14.19
CA HIS A 117 17.13 -0.82 13.99
C HIS A 117 17.22 -0.38 12.52
N VAL A 118 17.32 0.92 12.32
CA VAL A 118 17.61 1.53 11.00
C VAL A 118 18.81 2.45 11.19
N ASP A 119 19.90 2.15 10.51
CA ASP A 119 21.11 2.98 10.55
C ASP A 119 20.87 4.37 9.95
N ASP A 120 21.54 5.40 10.49
CA ASP A 120 21.40 6.78 10.01
C ASP A 120 21.72 6.92 8.52
N SER A 121 22.66 6.13 8.00
CA SER A 121 22.99 6.10 6.57
C SER A 121 21.82 5.62 5.70
N LEU A 122 20.94 4.76 6.23
CA LEU A 122 19.72 4.33 5.53
C LEU A 122 18.61 5.38 5.62
N HIS A 123 18.52 6.16 6.70
CA HIS A 123 17.68 7.35 6.74
C HIS A 123 18.04 8.32 5.62
N ASP A 124 19.33 8.63 5.50
CA ASP A 124 19.85 9.49 4.43
C ASP A 124 19.60 8.91 3.04
N TYR A 125 19.73 7.59 2.91
CA TYR A 125 19.44 6.90 1.66
C TYR A 125 17.97 7.05 1.23
N ILE A 126 17.01 6.84 2.14
CA ILE A 126 15.57 7.02 1.88
C ILE A 126 15.28 8.48 1.48
N VAL A 127 15.86 9.45 2.19
CA VAL A 127 15.67 10.88 1.89
C VAL A 127 16.26 11.24 0.54
N ARG A 128 17.46 10.74 0.20
CA ARG A 128 18.09 10.94 -1.11
C ARG A 128 17.27 10.33 -2.23
N LEU A 129 16.73 9.13 -2.02
CA LEU A 129 15.86 8.47 -2.99
C LEU A 129 14.59 9.31 -3.26
N ALA A 130 13.91 9.78 -2.21
CA ALA A 130 12.75 10.66 -2.35
C ALA A 130 13.11 11.99 -3.06
N ASN A 131 14.24 12.60 -2.71
CA ASN A 131 14.70 13.83 -3.36
C ASN A 131 15.06 13.62 -4.83
N ALA A 132 15.68 12.49 -5.18
CA ALA A 132 15.98 12.15 -6.56
C ALA A 132 14.71 12.11 -7.43
N THR A 133 13.59 11.57 -6.90
CA THR A 133 12.32 11.61 -7.63
C THR A 133 11.75 13.02 -7.84
N ARG A 134 12.03 13.96 -6.92
CA ARG A 134 11.54 15.36 -7.02
C ARG A 134 12.34 16.21 -8.01
N THR A 135 13.57 15.81 -8.28
CA THR A 135 14.48 16.53 -9.19
C THR A 135 14.65 15.83 -10.54
N ASN A 136 14.02 14.67 -10.73
CA ASN A 136 14.06 13.93 -11.98
C ASN A 136 13.16 14.60 -13.03
N SER A 137 13.71 14.97 -14.19
CA SER A 137 13.00 15.61 -15.30
C SER A 137 11.95 14.71 -15.96
N GLU A 138 12.05 13.40 -15.79
CA GLU A 138 11.05 12.44 -16.29
C GLU A 138 9.76 12.42 -15.45
N LEU A 139 9.76 13.09 -14.28
CA LEU A 139 8.61 13.15 -13.38
C LEU A 139 8.07 14.57 -13.25
N SER A 140 6.77 14.73 -13.36
CA SER A 140 6.06 15.98 -13.04
C SER A 140 5.69 16.07 -11.56
N LEU A 141 5.55 14.93 -10.88
CA LEU A 141 5.34 14.85 -9.44
C LEU A 141 6.26 13.79 -8.84
N GLY A 142 7.09 14.21 -7.88
CA GLY A 142 7.97 13.35 -7.10
C GLY A 142 7.35 12.90 -5.77
N ALA A 143 8.06 12.04 -5.06
CA ALA A 143 7.62 11.46 -3.79
C ALA A 143 7.42 12.50 -2.67
N SER A 144 6.30 12.41 -1.95
CA SER A 144 6.00 13.24 -0.78
C SER A 144 6.81 12.80 0.46
N PRO A 145 6.88 13.60 1.54
CA PRO A 145 7.45 13.14 2.81
C PRO A 145 6.75 11.90 3.39
N ARG A 146 5.46 11.67 3.08
CA ARG A 146 4.73 10.46 3.44
C ARG A 146 5.35 9.22 2.79
N ALA A 147 5.83 9.33 1.57
CA ALA A 147 6.50 8.24 0.88
C ALA A 147 7.79 7.82 1.59
N SER A 148 8.59 8.79 2.06
CA SER A 148 9.80 8.51 2.86
C SER A 148 9.46 7.78 4.16
N LEU A 149 8.42 8.24 4.88
CA LEU A 149 7.95 7.59 6.10
C LEU A 149 7.40 6.18 5.81
N ALA A 150 6.68 6.01 4.70
CA ALA A 150 6.15 4.72 4.28
C ALA A 150 7.29 3.72 3.98
N LEU A 151 8.31 4.14 3.24
CA LEU A 151 9.51 3.31 2.98
C LEU A 151 10.20 2.92 4.29
N PHE A 152 10.44 3.88 5.16
CA PHE A 152 11.07 3.65 6.46
C PHE A 152 10.31 2.58 7.28
N ARG A 153 9.00 2.76 7.48
CA ARG A 153 8.17 1.85 8.26
C ARG A 153 8.00 0.47 7.62
N ALA A 154 7.80 0.44 6.31
CA ALA A 154 7.68 -0.83 5.59
C ALA A 154 8.99 -1.62 5.60
N SER A 155 10.16 -0.95 5.54
CA SER A 155 11.46 -1.61 5.62
C SER A 155 11.70 -2.23 6.99
N GLN A 156 11.30 -1.56 8.08
CA GLN A 156 11.33 -2.15 9.42
C GLN A 156 10.46 -3.42 9.50
N ALA A 157 9.21 -3.35 9.00
CA ALA A 157 8.30 -4.48 8.98
C ALA A 157 8.84 -5.64 8.13
N TYR A 158 9.42 -5.33 6.98
CA TYR A 158 10.00 -6.34 6.10
C TYR A 158 11.22 -7.04 6.73
N ALA A 159 12.12 -6.29 7.38
CA ALA A 159 13.24 -6.85 8.13
C ALA A 159 12.76 -7.79 9.25
N ALA A 160 11.73 -7.39 10.01
CA ALA A 160 11.11 -8.21 11.05
C ALA A 160 10.54 -9.52 10.48
N ILE A 161 9.78 -9.47 9.36
CA ILE A 161 9.24 -10.64 8.67
C ILE A 161 10.36 -11.58 8.20
N LYS A 162 11.53 -11.03 7.83
CA LYS A 162 12.73 -11.80 7.48
C LYS A 162 13.52 -12.31 8.68
N GLY A 163 13.04 -12.08 9.92
CA GLY A 163 13.69 -12.51 11.16
C GLY A 163 14.95 -11.71 11.50
N ARG A 164 15.09 -10.48 11.01
CA ARG A 164 16.21 -9.59 11.30
C ARG A 164 15.80 -8.49 12.28
N ASP A 165 16.74 -8.03 13.07
CA ASP A 165 16.60 -6.93 14.01
C ASP A 165 17.07 -5.58 13.43
N HIS A 166 17.47 -5.57 12.16
CA HIS A 166 17.93 -4.38 11.45
C HIS A 166 17.50 -4.38 9.97
N VAL A 167 17.37 -3.18 9.41
CA VAL A 167 17.09 -2.94 7.99
C VAL A 167 18.39 -2.95 7.19
N ILE A 168 18.34 -3.46 5.96
CA ILE A 168 19.42 -3.40 4.98
C ILE A 168 18.99 -2.63 3.73
N PRO A 169 19.91 -2.11 2.90
CA PRO A 169 19.56 -1.36 1.67
C PRO A 169 18.63 -2.11 0.73
N ASP A 170 18.81 -3.43 0.61
CA ASP A 170 18.01 -4.29 -0.28
C ASP A 170 16.52 -4.29 0.12
N ASP A 171 16.19 -4.10 1.39
CA ASP A 171 14.80 -4.01 1.85
C ASP A 171 14.12 -2.77 1.27
N ILE A 172 14.83 -1.64 1.29
CA ILE A 172 14.35 -0.37 0.75
C ILE A 172 14.16 -0.48 -0.76
N GLN A 173 15.15 -1.04 -1.46
CA GLN A 173 15.09 -1.24 -2.91
C GLN A 173 13.94 -2.17 -3.31
N HIS A 174 13.77 -3.27 -2.59
CA HIS A 174 12.69 -4.24 -2.83
C HIS A 174 11.29 -3.62 -2.67
N LEU A 175 11.11 -2.76 -1.68
CA LEU A 175 9.82 -2.14 -1.36
C LEU A 175 9.53 -0.87 -2.17
N ALA A 176 10.56 -0.20 -2.67
CA ALA A 176 10.43 1.08 -3.37
C ALA A 176 9.40 1.05 -4.51
N PRO A 177 9.34 0.05 -5.41
CA PRO A 177 8.33 0.01 -6.48
C PRO A 177 6.90 -0.01 -5.93
N SER A 178 6.61 -0.83 -4.92
CA SER A 178 5.26 -0.95 -4.35
C SER A 178 4.83 0.31 -3.57
N ILE A 179 5.78 1.06 -3.02
CA ILE A 179 5.51 2.24 -2.20
C ILE A 179 5.53 3.51 -3.02
N LEU A 180 6.37 3.62 -4.05
CA LEU A 180 6.56 4.86 -4.79
C LEU A 180 5.69 4.94 -6.05
N THR A 181 5.45 3.84 -6.77
CA THR A 181 4.81 3.87 -8.10
C THR A 181 3.49 4.64 -8.14
N HIS A 182 2.64 4.49 -7.11
CA HIS A 182 1.32 5.17 -7.07
C HIS A 182 1.38 6.61 -6.55
N ARG A 183 2.58 7.13 -6.27
CA ARG A 183 2.84 8.49 -5.75
C ARG A 183 3.58 9.37 -6.75
N LEU A 184 4.05 8.80 -7.84
CA LEU A 184 4.84 9.48 -8.86
C LEU A 184 3.98 9.69 -10.10
N ILE A 185 4.18 10.82 -10.79
CA ILE A 185 3.53 11.11 -12.05
C ILE A 185 4.62 11.42 -13.06
N LEU A 186 4.52 10.78 -14.23
CA LEU A 186 5.43 11.05 -15.35
C LEU A 186 5.22 12.47 -15.88
N SER A 187 6.26 13.05 -16.45
CA SER A 187 6.11 14.25 -17.26
C SER A 187 5.39 13.91 -18.56
N PRO A 188 4.63 14.84 -19.16
CA PRO A 188 3.93 14.61 -20.44
C PRO A 188 4.87 14.12 -21.55
N GLU A 189 6.12 14.59 -21.55
CA GLU A 189 7.14 14.17 -22.50
C GLU A 189 7.52 12.69 -22.31
N SER A 190 7.68 12.26 -21.05
CA SER A 190 8.01 10.87 -20.71
C SER A 190 6.86 9.92 -21.05
N GLU A 191 5.61 10.34 -20.83
CA GLU A 191 4.42 9.57 -21.24
C GLU A 191 4.35 9.39 -22.76
N LEU A 192 4.59 10.45 -23.52
CA LEU A 192 4.62 10.39 -24.99
C LEU A 192 5.73 9.48 -25.52
N LEU A 193 6.85 9.38 -24.80
CA LEU A 193 7.97 8.46 -25.11
C LEU A 193 7.69 7.02 -24.67
N GLY A 194 6.54 6.71 -24.08
CA GLY A 194 6.17 5.38 -23.62
C GLY A 194 6.99 4.90 -22.41
N ARG A 195 7.55 5.84 -21.62
CA ARG A 195 8.23 5.50 -20.37
C ARG A 195 7.23 4.94 -19.35
N SER A 196 7.72 4.16 -18.41
CA SER A 196 6.94 3.72 -17.24
C SER A 196 7.59 4.20 -15.95
N ILE A 197 6.80 4.40 -14.90
CA ILE A 197 7.31 4.79 -13.59
C ILE A 197 8.29 3.73 -13.06
N GLN A 198 8.03 2.45 -13.34
CA GLN A 198 8.92 1.35 -12.98
C GLN A 198 10.31 1.49 -13.62
N ALA A 199 10.37 1.92 -14.88
CA ALA A 199 11.64 2.16 -15.58
C ALA A 199 12.40 3.37 -15.02
N VAL A 200 11.68 4.38 -14.51
CA VAL A 200 12.29 5.56 -13.87
C VAL A 200 12.86 5.24 -12.48
N LEU A 201 12.30 4.22 -11.80
CA LEU A 201 12.74 3.79 -10.46
C LEU A 201 13.92 2.79 -10.51
N GLN A 202 14.30 2.26 -11.65
CA GLN A 202 15.46 1.37 -11.85
C GLN A 202 16.76 2.16 -12.03
#